data_3e321616aefe7ecc5ca420fb317d0396
#
_entry.id   3e321616aefe7ecc5ca420fb317d0396
#
_cell.length_a   1.000
_cell.length_b   1.000
_cell.length_c   1.000
_cell.angle_alpha   90.00
_cell.angle_beta   90.00
_cell.angle_gamma   90.00
#
_symmetry.space_group_name_H-M   'P 1'
#
loop_
_entity.id
_entity.type
_entity.pdbx_description
1 polymer ?
#
loop_
_entity_poly.entity_id
_entity_poly.type
_entity_poly.pdbx_seq_one_letter_code
_entity_poly.pdbx_strand_id
1 'polypeptide(L)'
;MLVFRQLFDPPSSTYTYLLADGGNGAAVIIDPVFEQVRRDAALIEELGLRLAYALETHVHADHVTGAWLLKQRTGCRIALAANSGADGADRYLVQDDVVAFGDRNLQVRQTPGHTNGCLTYVLDDRSMAFTGDCLFVRGTGRTDFQQGDPHAMYRSIHQQIFTLPDSCLLYPAHDYRGLTVTSVREERRFNPRLGGEIGEGDFTGYMKNLRLAHPKKLDVAVPANMKCGQPEAGIGMTAEPNWAVLRYSFAGIWEIDPLGLEEHAPAVQIVDVREPEEFTGPLGHIRGAVLIPLGELADRAAQLARDRPIVAVCRAGSRSAQATVILREAGFGDVANLSGGMLRWRAEGHVVEGGSV
;
A
#
# COMPACT_ATOMS: atom_id res chain seq x y z
N MET A 1 -7.10 -17.65 -11.68
CA MET A 1 -6.22 -16.58 -12.24
C MET A 1 -5.59 -15.83 -11.07
N LEU A 2 -4.28 -15.45 -11.12
CA LEU A 2 -3.64 -14.66 -10.09
C LEU A 2 -4.00 -13.17 -10.26
N VAL A 3 -4.45 -12.50 -9.20
CA VAL A 3 -4.48 -11.04 -9.10
C VAL A 3 -3.16 -10.60 -8.47
N PHE A 4 -2.44 -9.68 -9.11
CA PHE A 4 -1.15 -9.17 -8.65
C PHE A 4 -1.12 -7.64 -8.74
N ARG A 5 -0.66 -6.99 -7.66
CA ARG A 5 -0.38 -5.55 -7.63
C ARG A 5 0.94 -5.30 -6.94
N GLN A 6 1.76 -4.45 -7.54
CA GLN A 6 2.97 -3.88 -6.95
C GLN A 6 2.67 -2.43 -6.59
N LEU A 7 2.79 -2.09 -5.32
CA LEU A 7 2.52 -0.76 -4.77
C LEU A 7 3.83 -0.15 -4.30
N PHE A 8 3.93 1.15 -4.34
CA PHE A 8 5.17 1.86 -4.00
C PHE A 8 4.94 2.91 -2.93
N ASP A 9 5.85 2.98 -1.97
CA ASP A 9 5.95 4.05 -0.99
C ASP A 9 7.17 4.93 -1.28
N PRO A 10 6.98 6.15 -1.82
CA PRO A 10 8.11 7.01 -2.20
C PRO A 10 9.03 7.41 -1.03
N PRO A 11 8.52 7.70 0.20
CA PRO A 11 9.38 8.11 1.30
C PRO A 11 10.40 7.06 1.75
N SER A 12 10.02 5.78 1.76
CA SER A 12 10.92 4.66 2.12
C SER A 12 11.53 3.96 0.91
N SER A 13 11.01 4.24 -0.31
CA SER A 13 11.34 3.52 -1.54
C SER A 13 10.99 2.02 -1.47
N THR A 14 9.96 1.68 -0.70
CA THR A 14 9.49 0.31 -0.46
C THR A 14 8.45 -0.11 -1.48
N TYR A 15 8.56 -1.34 -1.96
CA TYR A 15 7.49 -2.02 -2.67
C TYR A 15 6.68 -2.91 -1.73
N THR A 16 5.37 -2.73 -1.75
CA THR A 16 4.38 -3.64 -1.14
C THR A 16 3.73 -4.47 -2.23
N TYR A 17 3.51 -5.75 -1.99
CA TYR A 17 2.93 -6.66 -2.98
C TYR A 17 1.61 -7.25 -2.51
N LEU A 18 0.55 -7.09 -3.30
CA LEU A 18 -0.75 -7.72 -3.08
C LEU A 18 -0.93 -8.86 -4.09
N LEU A 19 -1.12 -10.07 -3.58
CA LEU A 19 -1.44 -11.25 -4.38
C LEU A 19 -2.80 -11.80 -3.95
N ALA A 20 -3.63 -12.19 -4.92
CA ALA A 20 -4.87 -12.87 -4.59
C ALA A 20 -5.19 -13.99 -5.59
N ASP A 21 -5.87 -15.00 -5.08
CA ASP A 21 -6.54 -15.99 -5.90
C ASP A 21 -7.81 -15.37 -6.51
N GLY A 22 -7.79 -15.11 -7.82
CA GLY A 22 -8.92 -14.52 -8.54
C GLY A 22 -10.14 -15.45 -8.66
N GLY A 23 -10.06 -16.70 -8.21
CA GLY A 23 -11.18 -17.63 -8.18
C GLY A 23 -12.06 -17.46 -6.93
N ASN A 24 -11.45 -17.17 -5.79
CA ASN A 24 -12.16 -17.08 -4.50
C ASN A 24 -11.89 -15.79 -3.71
N GLY A 25 -11.05 -14.90 -4.24
CA GLY A 25 -10.74 -13.61 -3.65
C GLY A 25 -9.87 -13.64 -2.38
N ALA A 26 -9.32 -14.79 -2.00
CA ALA A 26 -8.39 -14.86 -0.88
C ALA A 26 -7.05 -14.22 -1.25
N ALA A 27 -6.52 -13.37 -0.38
CA ALA A 27 -5.35 -12.54 -0.66
C ALA A 27 -4.30 -12.59 0.44
N VAL A 28 -3.06 -12.25 0.06
CA VAL A 28 -1.96 -11.92 0.96
C VAL A 28 -1.33 -10.60 0.54
N ILE A 29 -0.81 -9.86 1.51
CA ILE A 29 -0.02 -8.65 1.27
C ILE A 29 1.38 -8.86 1.87
N ILE A 30 2.41 -8.41 1.16
CA ILE A 30 3.82 -8.56 1.55
C ILE A 30 4.40 -7.16 1.77
N ASP A 31 5.08 -6.95 2.89
CA ASP A 31 5.77 -5.73 3.31
C ASP A 31 4.86 -4.47 3.24
N PRO A 32 3.70 -4.45 3.92
CA PRO A 32 2.83 -3.28 3.94
C PRO A 32 3.44 -2.15 4.77
N VAL A 33 3.35 -0.91 4.26
CA VAL A 33 3.86 0.29 4.94
C VAL A 33 2.76 0.93 5.79
N PHE A 34 3.09 1.34 7.03
CA PHE A 34 2.14 1.91 8.01
C PHE A 34 1.36 3.09 7.45
N GLU A 35 2.04 4.05 6.84
CA GLU A 35 1.43 5.25 6.26
C GLU A 35 0.52 4.94 5.06
N GLN A 36 0.69 3.77 4.42
CA GLN A 36 -0.07 3.35 3.24
C GLN A 36 -1.24 2.41 3.54
N VAL A 37 -1.49 2.08 4.80
CA VAL A 37 -2.54 1.11 5.20
C VAL A 37 -3.93 1.47 4.66
N ARG A 38 -4.29 2.76 4.62
CA ARG A 38 -5.59 3.19 4.06
C ARG A 38 -5.69 2.88 2.56
N ARG A 39 -4.64 3.17 1.82
CA ARG A 39 -4.53 2.87 0.38
C ARG A 39 -4.67 1.37 0.13
N ASP A 40 -3.92 0.59 0.89
CA ASP A 40 -3.86 -0.86 0.71
C ASP A 40 -5.20 -1.52 1.08
N ALA A 41 -5.82 -1.09 2.19
CA ALA A 41 -7.14 -1.56 2.59
C ALA A 41 -8.23 -1.17 1.57
N ALA A 42 -8.19 0.05 1.05
CA ALA A 42 -9.12 0.50 0.00
C ALA A 42 -8.98 -0.34 -1.27
N LEU A 43 -7.75 -0.62 -1.71
CA LEU A 43 -7.51 -1.48 -2.87
C LEU A 43 -8.06 -2.90 -2.67
N ILE A 44 -7.83 -3.49 -1.50
CA ILE A 44 -8.34 -4.81 -1.13
C ILE A 44 -9.87 -4.84 -1.20
N GLU A 45 -10.51 -3.82 -0.64
CA GLU A 45 -11.97 -3.69 -0.65
C GLU A 45 -12.53 -3.46 -2.05
N GLU A 46 -11.98 -2.53 -2.85
CA GLU A 46 -12.40 -2.22 -4.22
C GLU A 46 -12.30 -3.43 -5.16
N LEU A 47 -11.29 -4.29 -4.92
CA LEU A 47 -11.12 -5.54 -5.67
C LEU A 47 -11.98 -6.69 -5.13
N GLY A 48 -12.76 -6.48 -4.06
CA GLY A 48 -13.59 -7.51 -3.43
C GLY A 48 -12.77 -8.64 -2.81
N LEU A 49 -11.56 -8.36 -2.34
CA LEU A 49 -10.63 -9.35 -1.82
C LEU A 49 -10.78 -9.53 -0.30
N ARG A 50 -10.44 -10.72 0.18
CA ARG A 50 -10.38 -11.06 1.59
C ARG A 50 -8.95 -11.34 2.00
N LEU A 51 -8.34 -10.44 2.75
CA LEU A 51 -6.96 -10.55 3.19
C LEU A 51 -6.82 -11.68 4.23
N ALA A 52 -6.02 -12.70 3.89
CA ALA A 52 -5.74 -13.82 4.79
C ALA A 52 -4.49 -13.56 5.65
N TYR A 53 -3.45 -12.97 5.05
CA TYR A 53 -2.20 -12.67 5.73
C TYR A 53 -1.61 -11.33 5.32
N ALA A 54 -1.00 -10.64 6.29
CA ALA A 54 0.06 -9.66 6.09
C ALA A 54 1.39 -10.36 6.40
N LEU A 55 2.28 -10.39 5.42
CA LEU A 55 3.56 -11.09 5.45
C LEU A 55 4.70 -10.08 5.47
N GLU A 56 5.71 -10.33 6.30
CA GLU A 56 6.95 -9.55 6.31
C GLU A 56 8.09 -10.38 5.74
N THR A 57 8.87 -9.80 4.84
CA THR A 57 10.11 -10.43 4.38
C THR A 57 11.19 -10.38 5.45
N HIS A 58 11.20 -9.34 6.29
CA HIS A 58 12.13 -9.15 7.39
C HIS A 58 11.65 -8.07 8.37
N VAL A 59 12.40 -7.81 9.43
CA VAL A 59 12.17 -6.64 10.31
C VAL A 59 12.78 -5.41 9.66
N HIS A 60 11.95 -4.55 9.09
CA HIS A 60 12.36 -3.36 8.35
C HIS A 60 12.96 -2.27 9.24
N ALA A 61 13.93 -1.50 8.72
CA ALA A 61 14.60 -0.40 9.42
C ALA A 61 14.30 0.98 8.83
N ASP A 62 13.65 1.04 7.69
CA ASP A 62 13.39 2.24 6.88
C ASP A 62 11.95 2.76 7.00
N HIS A 63 11.01 1.88 7.35
CA HIS A 63 9.61 2.20 7.59
C HIS A 63 9.01 1.33 8.70
N VAL A 64 7.90 1.77 9.28
CA VAL A 64 7.07 0.97 10.18
C VAL A 64 6.11 0.13 9.33
N THR A 65 5.97 -1.16 9.65
CA THR A 65 5.03 -2.02 8.94
C THR A 65 3.57 -1.67 9.23
N GLY A 66 2.72 -1.80 8.22
CA GLY A 66 1.27 -1.67 8.32
C GLY A 66 0.53 -2.93 8.79
N ALA A 67 1.24 -4.02 9.06
CA ALA A 67 0.65 -5.34 9.30
C ALA A 67 -0.35 -5.34 10.47
N TRP A 68 -0.02 -4.71 11.59
CA TRP A 68 -0.92 -4.65 12.74
C TRP A 68 -2.21 -3.88 12.43
N LEU A 69 -2.11 -2.74 11.75
CA LEU A 69 -3.28 -1.95 11.35
C LEU A 69 -4.17 -2.69 10.36
N LEU A 70 -3.58 -3.37 9.38
CA LEU A 70 -4.33 -4.22 8.44
C LEU A 70 -5.04 -5.36 9.18
N LYS A 71 -4.38 -6.00 10.15
CA LYS A 71 -5.02 -7.00 11.02
C LYS A 71 -6.23 -6.42 11.76
N GLN A 72 -6.13 -5.23 12.35
CA GLN A 72 -7.26 -4.58 13.04
C GLN A 72 -8.42 -4.28 12.09
N ARG A 73 -8.15 -3.92 10.82
CA ARG A 73 -9.17 -3.56 9.84
C ARG A 73 -9.84 -4.78 9.18
N THR A 74 -9.05 -5.81 8.87
CA THR A 74 -9.48 -6.91 7.99
C THR A 74 -9.61 -8.25 8.72
N GLY A 75 -9.07 -8.36 9.94
CA GLY A 75 -8.98 -9.63 10.66
C GLY A 75 -7.93 -10.59 10.10
N CYS A 76 -7.04 -10.12 9.19
CA CYS A 76 -5.96 -10.95 8.65
C CYS A 76 -4.97 -11.39 9.75
N ARG A 77 -4.19 -12.42 9.46
CA ARG A 77 -3.11 -12.89 10.32
C ARG A 77 -1.79 -12.24 9.91
N ILE A 78 -0.90 -12.00 10.88
CA ILE A 78 0.45 -11.51 10.62
C ILE A 78 1.41 -12.71 10.64
N ALA A 79 2.33 -12.78 9.66
CA ALA A 79 3.35 -13.81 9.65
C ALA A 79 4.71 -13.25 9.22
N LEU A 80 5.76 -13.70 9.92
CA LEU A 80 7.17 -13.36 9.67
C LEU A 80 8.09 -14.50 10.14
N ALA A 81 9.41 -14.36 9.93
CA ALA A 81 10.37 -15.39 10.27
C ALA A 81 10.41 -15.72 11.77
N ALA A 82 10.48 -17.01 12.10
CA ALA A 82 10.58 -17.49 13.48
C ALA A 82 11.85 -17.01 14.20
N ASN A 83 12.92 -16.76 13.46
CA ASN A 83 14.21 -16.28 13.98
C ASN A 83 14.38 -14.76 13.87
N SER A 84 13.32 -14.01 13.54
CA SER A 84 13.36 -12.53 13.49
C SER A 84 13.55 -11.88 14.85
N GLY A 85 13.16 -12.57 15.92
CA GLY A 85 13.10 -12.03 17.28
C GLY A 85 11.91 -11.11 17.56
N ALA A 86 11.03 -10.87 16.57
CA ALA A 86 9.85 -10.03 16.73
C ALA A 86 8.73 -10.79 17.44
N ASP A 87 7.92 -10.05 18.21
CA ASP A 87 6.75 -10.55 18.92
C ASP A 87 5.45 -10.09 18.26
N GLY A 88 4.33 -10.77 18.57
CA GLY A 88 2.99 -10.32 18.17
C GLY A 88 2.51 -10.84 16.82
N ALA A 89 3.26 -11.68 16.12
CA ALA A 89 2.79 -12.39 14.95
C ALA A 89 1.85 -13.54 15.31
N ASP A 90 0.92 -13.83 14.40
CA ASP A 90 0.00 -14.98 14.53
C ASP A 90 0.63 -16.27 14.03
N ARG A 91 1.66 -16.16 13.18
CA ARG A 91 2.41 -17.30 12.65
C ARG A 91 3.88 -16.95 12.46
N TYR A 92 4.75 -17.82 12.98
CA TYR A 92 6.18 -17.74 12.80
C TYR A 92 6.62 -18.75 11.76
N LEU A 93 7.24 -18.26 10.69
CA LEU A 93 7.57 -19.04 9.49
C LEU A 93 9.00 -19.57 9.55
N VAL A 94 9.17 -20.78 9.03
CA VAL A 94 10.48 -21.45 8.87
C VAL A 94 10.67 -21.91 7.42
N GLN A 95 11.86 -22.40 7.12
CA GLN A 95 12.18 -22.96 5.79
C GLN A 95 11.12 -23.99 5.36
N ASP A 96 10.71 -23.91 4.11
CA ASP A 96 9.74 -24.77 3.41
C ASP A 96 8.29 -24.71 3.94
N ASP A 97 7.99 -23.82 4.86
CA ASP A 97 6.60 -23.50 5.19
C ASP A 97 5.81 -23.05 3.95
N VAL A 98 4.51 -23.30 3.99
CA VAL A 98 3.58 -22.88 2.94
C VAL A 98 2.53 -21.94 3.52
N VAL A 99 2.36 -20.77 2.88
CA VAL A 99 1.30 -19.80 3.20
C VAL A 99 0.23 -19.87 2.11
N ALA A 100 -0.90 -20.49 2.42
CA ALA A 100 -2.01 -20.62 1.49
C ALA A 100 -2.92 -19.39 1.47
N PHE A 101 -3.39 -19.03 0.28
CA PHE A 101 -4.42 -18.01 0.05
C PHE A 101 -5.35 -18.47 -1.10
N GLY A 102 -6.44 -19.12 -0.71
CA GLY A 102 -7.32 -19.82 -1.64
C GLY A 102 -6.69 -21.09 -2.19
N ASP A 103 -6.73 -21.25 -3.50
CA ASP A 103 -6.11 -22.37 -4.22
C ASP A 103 -4.63 -22.10 -4.57
N ARG A 104 -4.12 -20.92 -4.20
CA ARG A 104 -2.74 -20.49 -4.41
C ARG A 104 -1.97 -20.53 -3.11
N ASN A 105 -0.66 -20.58 -3.21
CA ASN A 105 0.22 -20.51 -2.04
C ASN A 105 1.58 -19.90 -2.34
N LEU A 106 2.26 -19.50 -1.25
CA LEU A 106 3.66 -19.07 -1.24
C LEU A 106 4.47 -20.07 -0.44
N GLN A 107 5.54 -20.62 -1.06
CA GLN A 107 6.58 -21.36 -0.35
C GLN A 107 7.53 -20.37 0.32
N VAL A 108 7.84 -20.61 1.57
CA VAL A 108 8.79 -19.82 2.37
C VAL A 108 10.20 -20.37 2.18
N ARG A 109 11.16 -19.50 1.86
CA ARG A 109 12.58 -19.80 1.84
C ARG A 109 13.30 -18.87 2.80
N GLN A 110 14.03 -19.42 3.75
CA GLN A 110 14.90 -18.62 4.61
C GLN A 110 16.09 -18.10 3.79
N THR A 111 16.26 -16.79 3.78
CA THR A 111 17.32 -16.10 3.04
C THR A 111 18.07 -15.10 3.93
N PRO A 112 18.65 -15.56 5.08
CA PRO A 112 19.37 -14.70 5.99
C PRO A 112 20.57 -14.04 5.32
N GLY A 113 20.93 -12.87 5.83
CA GLY A 113 22.11 -12.14 5.37
C GLY A 113 21.98 -10.63 5.43
N HIS A 114 20.86 -10.02 4.99
CA HIS A 114 20.54 -8.64 5.30
C HIS A 114 20.16 -8.52 6.79
N THR A 115 19.21 -9.33 7.23
CA THR A 115 18.96 -9.63 8.64
C THR A 115 19.01 -11.13 8.86
N ASN A 116 19.04 -11.56 10.14
CA ASN A 116 18.95 -12.99 10.47
C ASN A 116 17.58 -13.58 10.09
N GLY A 117 16.52 -12.78 10.13
CA GLY A 117 15.13 -13.18 9.88
C GLY A 117 14.62 -12.94 8.46
N CYS A 118 15.50 -12.80 7.45
CA CYS A 118 15.05 -12.62 6.07
C CYS A 118 14.39 -13.85 5.48
N LEU A 119 13.26 -13.63 4.80
CA LEU A 119 12.52 -14.63 4.04
C LEU A 119 12.38 -14.18 2.58
N THR A 120 12.35 -15.15 1.69
CA THR A 120 11.89 -15.01 0.30
C THR A 120 10.63 -15.84 0.14
N TYR A 121 9.57 -15.22 -0.39
CA TYR A 121 8.32 -15.90 -0.69
C TYR A 121 8.28 -16.29 -2.15
N VAL A 122 8.08 -17.56 -2.46
CA VAL A 122 8.06 -18.10 -3.83
C VAL A 122 6.66 -18.58 -4.17
N LEU A 123 6.08 -18.04 -5.24
CA LEU A 123 4.76 -18.47 -5.71
C LEU A 123 4.75 -19.95 -6.11
N ASP A 124 3.65 -20.65 -5.89
CA ASP A 124 3.46 -22.10 -6.08
C ASP A 124 3.92 -22.63 -7.43
N ASP A 125 3.74 -21.86 -8.51
CA ASP A 125 4.19 -22.20 -9.86
C ASP A 125 5.64 -21.77 -10.17
N ARG A 126 6.33 -21.19 -9.19
CA ARG A 126 7.69 -20.64 -9.30
C ARG A 126 7.88 -19.59 -10.39
N SER A 127 6.80 -18.93 -10.79
CA SER A 127 6.86 -17.83 -11.77
C SER A 127 7.33 -16.53 -11.15
N MET A 128 7.14 -16.36 -9.84
CA MET A 128 7.46 -15.16 -9.07
C MET A 128 8.11 -15.48 -7.72
N ALA A 129 9.05 -14.65 -7.30
CA ALA A 129 9.60 -14.68 -5.95
C ALA A 129 9.79 -13.25 -5.41
N PHE A 130 9.45 -13.06 -4.12
CA PHE A 130 9.53 -11.79 -3.39
C PHE A 130 10.71 -11.86 -2.47
N THR A 131 11.80 -11.18 -2.84
CA THR A 131 13.14 -11.41 -2.30
C THR A 131 13.48 -10.56 -1.09
N GLY A 132 12.59 -9.65 -0.68
CA GLY A 132 12.91 -8.70 0.38
C GLY A 132 14.19 -7.92 0.07
N ASP A 133 15.01 -7.74 1.09
CA ASP A 133 16.31 -7.09 0.99
C ASP A 133 17.47 -8.08 0.76
N CYS A 134 17.16 -9.35 0.53
CA CYS A 134 18.20 -10.32 0.18
C CYS A 134 18.78 -10.02 -1.22
N LEU A 135 17.92 -9.75 -2.22
CA LEU A 135 18.34 -9.49 -3.60
C LEU A 135 17.52 -8.38 -4.23
N PHE A 136 18.19 -7.34 -4.74
CA PHE A 136 17.61 -6.25 -5.52
C PHE A 136 17.88 -6.41 -7.02
N VAL A 137 17.23 -5.58 -7.82
CA VAL A 137 17.60 -5.46 -9.24
C VAL A 137 19.01 -4.89 -9.32
N ARG A 138 19.97 -5.69 -9.78
CA ARG A 138 21.40 -5.33 -9.89
C ARG A 138 22.00 -4.89 -8.54
N GLY A 139 21.60 -5.53 -7.45
CA GLY A 139 22.11 -5.21 -6.13
C GLY A 139 21.66 -6.18 -5.06
N THR A 140 21.97 -5.84 -3.82
CA THR A 140 21.52 -6.55 -2.61
C THR A 140 21.29 -5.55 -1.50
N GLY A 141 20.56 -5.91 -0.46
CA GLY A 141 20.56 -5.19 0.80
C GLY A 141 21.96 -5.13 1.43
N ARG A 142 22.11 -4.31 2.45
CA ARG A 142 23.34 -4.22 3.27
C ARG A 142 23.38 -5.35 4.29
N THR A 143 24.57 -5.60 4.89
CA THR A 143 24.77 -6.69 5.84
C THR A 143 25.52 -6.25 7.10
N ASP A 144 25.58 -4.98 7.38
CA ASP A 144 26.44 -4.38 8.41
C ASP A 144 25.70 -4.00 9.70
N PHE A 145 24.39 -4.33 9.82
CA PHE A 145 23.61 -4.21 11.06
C PHE A 145 22.45 -5.24 11.11
N GLN A 146 21.65 -5.23 12.19
CA GLN A 146 20.53 -6.16 12.43
C GLN A 146 20.93 -7.65 12.27
N GLN A 147 22.10 -8.02 12.79
CA GLN A 147 22.64 -9.40 12.68
C GLN A 147 22.89 -9.82 11.22
N GLY A 148 23.21 -8.86 10.35
CA GLY A 148 23.56 -9.12 8.96
C GLY A 148 24.87 -9.91 8.83
N ASP A 149 24.93 -10.75 7.79
CA ASP A 149 26.11 -11.57 7.47
C ASP A 149 26.27 -11.70 5.95
N PRO A 150 27.32 -11.14 5.37
CA PRO A 150 27.54 -11.22 3.92
C PRO A 150 27.79 -12.65 3.43
N HIS A 151 28.36 -13.53 4.25
CA HIS A 151 28.55 -14.93 3.90
C HIS A 151 27.20 -15.66 3.82
N ALA A 152 26.32 -15.44 4.80
CA ALA A 152 24.98 -15.99 4.80
C ALA A 152 24.17 -15.46 3.60
N MET A 153 24.26 -14.15 3.27
CA MET A 153 23.57 -13.56 2.12
C MET A 153 24.01 -14.21 0.80
N TYR A 154 25.30 -14.34 0.58
CA TYR A 154 25.82 -14.99 -0.64
C TYR A 154 25.25 -16.40 -0.78
N ARG A 155 25.33 -17.21 0.28
CA ARG A 155 24.80 -18.58 0.28
C ARG A 155 23.28 -18.60 0.08
N SER A 156 22.53 -17.73 0.75
CA SER A 156 21.08 -17.59 0.60
C SER A 156 20.68 -17.33 -0.85
N ILE A 157 21.35 -16.39 -1.53
CA ILE A 157 21.05 -16.07 -2.92
C ILE A 157 21.35 -17.25 -3.83
N HIS A 158 22.54 -17.87 -3.68
CA HIS A 158 22.95 -18.97 -4.56
C HIS A 158 22.17 -20.27 -4.31
N GLN A 159 21.82 -20.58 -3.06
CA GLN A 159 21.18 -21.84 -2.71
C GLN A 159 19.65 -21.76 -2.65
N GLN A 160 19.07 -20.58 -2.44
CA GLN A 160 17.63 -20.42 -2.32
C GLN A 160 17.00 -19.68 -3.50
N ILE A 161 17.67 -18.65 -4.06
CA ILE A 161 17.08 -17.83 -5.12
C ILE A 161 17.55 -18.30 -6.50
N PHE A 162 18.85 -18.50 -6.71
CA PHE A 162 19.39 -18.90 -8.00
C PHE A 162 19.11 -20.36 -8.38
N THR A 163 18.51 -21.14 -7.50
CA THR A 163 17.96 -22.48 -7.77
C THR A 163 16.55 -22.47 -8.36
N LEU A 164 15.89 -21.31 -8.40
CA LEU A 164 14.62 -21.12 -9.09
C LEU A 164 14.81 -21.17 -10.62
N PRO A 165 13.74 -21.40 -11.38
CA PRO A 165 13.81 -21.34 -12.85
C PRO A 165 14.36 -19.99 -13.34
N ASP A 166 15.15 -20.02 -14.42
CA ASP A 166 15.73 -18.83 -15.05
C ASP A 166 14.69 -17.74 -15.38
N SER A 167 13.48 -18.17 -15.72
CA SER A 167 12.35 -17.29 -16.03
C SER A 167 11.59 -16.78 -14.82
N CYS A 168 11.92 -17.25 -13.60
CA CYS A 168 11.27 -16.75 -12.39
C CYS A 168 11.56 -15.26 -12.23
N LEU A 169 10.48 -14.46 -12.10
CA LEU A 169 10.57 -13.02 -11.86
C LEU A 169 10.85 -12.76 -10.39
N LEU A 170 11.79 -11.88 -10.13
CA LEU A 170 12.21 -11.48 -8.79
C LEU A 170 11.74 -10.07 -8.47
N TYR A 171 11.04 -9.93 -7.36
CA TYR A 171 10.45 -8.71 -6.87
C TYR A 171 11.10 -8.31 -5.53
N PRO A 172 11.94 -7.27 -5.49
CA PRO A 172 12.65 -6.83 -4.29
C PRO A 172 11.76 -5.99 -3.36
N ALA A 173 12.12 -5.85 -2.08
CA ALA A 173 11.42 -4.91 -1.20
C ALA A 173 11.73 -3.44 -1.55
N HIS A 174 12.90 -3.14 -2.11
CA HIS A 174 13.31 -1.77 -2.41
C HIS A 174 13.89 -1.61 -3.80
N ASP A 175 13.67 -0.43 -4.38
CA ASP A 175 14.49 0.13 -5.46
C ASP A 175 14.54 1.67 -5.40
N TYR A 176 15.73 2.21 -5.60
CA TYR A 176 16.00 3.65 -5.53
C TYR A 176 16.15 4.29 -6.91
N ARG A 177 15.90 3.56 -7.99
CA ARG A 177 16.12 3.96 -9.39
C ARG A 177 14.87 3.76 -10.26
N GLY A 178 13.77 3.25 -9.67
CA GLY A 178 12.52 2.96 -10.37
C GLY A 178 12.51 1.60 -11.11
N LEU A 179 13.42 0.67 -10.76
CA LEU A 179 13.43 -0.68 -11.30
C LEU A 179 12.49 -1.58 -10.48
N THR A 180 11.53 -2.20 -11.13
CA THR A 180 10.42 -2.85 -10.46
C THR A 180 10.53 -4.37 -10.37
N VAL A 181 11.25 -5.00 -11.29
CA VAL A 181 11.34 -6.44 -11.43
C VAL A 181 12.60 -6.84 -12.20
N THR A 182 13.12 -8.02 -11.88
CA THR A 182 14.20 -8.67 -12.62
C THR A 182 13.91 -10.16 -12.78
N SER A 183 14.87 -10.98 -13.20
CA SER A 183 14.72 -12.43 -13.27
C SER A 183 15.94 -13.15 -12.69
N VAL A 184 15.75 -14.41 -12.32
CA VAL A 184 16.86 -15.27 -11.84
C VAL A 184 18.00 -15.30 -12.84
N ARG A 185 17.69 -15.51 -14.14
CA ARG A 185 18.72 -15.54 -15.21
C ARG A 185 19.47 -14.22 -15.30
N GLU A 186 18.76 -13.11 -15.17
CA GLU A 186 19.33 -11.77 -15.30
C GLU A 186 20.28 -11.47 -14.14
N GLU A 187 19.84 -11.72 -12.90
CA GLU A 187 20.68 -11.45 -11.72
C GLU A 187 21.86 -12.42 -11.62
N ARG A 188 21.64 -13.70 -11.90
CA ARG A 188 22.73 -14.69 -11.93
C ARG A 188 23.84 -14.33 -12.95
N ARG A 189 23.46 -13.71 -14.07
CA ARG A 189 24.41 -13.36 -15.13
C ARG A 189 25.03 -11.97 -14.94
N PHE A 190 24.26 -11.00 -14.51
CA PHE A 190 24.62 -9.59 -14.63
C PHE A 190 24.58 -8.79 -13.33
N ASN A 191 24.25 -9.40 -12.18
CA ASN A 191 24.33 -8.67 -10.93
C ASN A 191 25.80 -8.29 -10.65
N PRO A 192 26.10 -6.98 -10.46
CA PRO A 192 27.48 -6.51 -10.35
C PRO A 192 28.16 -6.90 -9.03
N ARG A 193 27.42 -7.47 -8.09
CA ARG A 193 27.95 -7.87 -6.77
C ARG A 193 28.17 -9.38 -6.65
N LEU A 194 27.40 -10.20 -7.39
CA LEU A 194 27.35 -11.64 -7.16
C LEU A 194 27.01 -12.46 -8.43
N GLY A 195 26.89 -11.82 -9.58
CA GLY A 195 26.63 -12.51 -10.85
C GLY A 195 27.91 -12.93 -11.58
N GLY A 196 27.74 -13.80 -12.59
CA GLY A 196 28.85 -14.31 -13.39
C GLY A 196 29.85 -15.12 -12.59
N GLU A 197 31.11 -14.75 -12.62
CA GLU A 197 32.24 -15.44 -11.97
C GLU A 197 32.56 -14.86 -10.57
N ILE A 198 31.74 -13.97 -10.03
CA ILE A 198 31.99 -13.35 -8.71
C ILE A 198 31.82 -14.39 -7.62
N GLY A 199 32.90 -14.68 -6.90
CA GLY A 199 32.91 -15.63 -5.81
C GLY A 199 32.49 -15.06 -4.46
N GLU A 200 32.27 -15.95 -3.47
CA GLU A 200 31.86 -15.53 -2.10
C GLU A 200 32.90 -14.59 -1.47
N GLY A 201 34.18 -14.78 -1.73
CA GLY A 201 35.25 -13.91 -1.22
C GLY A 201 35.16 -12.46 -1.77
N ASP A 202 34.90 -12.33 -3.08
CA ASP A 202 34.75 -11.02 -3.73
C ASP A 202 33.51 -10.30 -3.19
N PHE A 203 32.38 -10.99 -3.10
CA PHE A 203 31.14 -10.46 -2.57
C PHE A 203 31.30 -9.98 -1.11
N THR A 204 31.84 -10.82 -0.25
CA THR A 204 32.02 -10.50 1.16
C THR A 204 33.02 -9.36 1.38
N GLY A 205 34.10 -9.34 0.57
CA GLY A 205 35.05 -8.23 0.54
C GLY A 205 34.39 -6.92 0.14
N TYR A 206 33.54 -6.93 -0.88
CA TYR A 206 32.75 -5.76 -1.27
C TYR A 206 31.81 -5.30 -0.17
N MET A 207 31.00 -6.20 0.40
CA MET A 207 30.00 -5.87 1.42
C MET A 207 30.60 -5.32 2.71
N LYS A 208 31.76 -5.81 3.16
CA LYS A 208 32.47 -5.29 4.33
C LYS A 208 32.99 -3.85 4.14
N ASN A 209 33.13 -3.40 2.90
CA ASN A 209 33.59 -2.06 2.57
C ASN A 209 32.45 -1.11 2.11
N LEU A 210 31.21 -1.59 2.12
CA LEU A 210 30.04 -0.82 1.73
C LEU A 210 29.66 0.18 2.84
N ARG A 211 30.17 1.42 2.72
CA ARG A 211 29.93 2.49 3.70
C ARG A 211 28.65 3.25 3.35
N LEU A 212 27.50 2.75 3.78
CA LEU A 212 26.21 3.42 3.62
C LEU A 212 25.81 4.16 4.89
N ALA A 213 25.15 5.32 4.74
CA ALA A 213 24.49 5.99 5.87
C ALA A 213 23.43 5.06 6.50
N HIS A 214 23.19 5.20 7.81
CA HIS A 214 22.12 4.45 8.48
C HIS A 214 20.75 4.91 7.95
N PRO A 215 19.75 3.99 7.90
CA PRO A 215 18.38 4.36 7.58
C PRO A 215 17.88 5.43 8.55
N LYS A 216 17.22 6.47 8.01
CA LYS A 216 16.79 7.63 8.82
C LYS A 216 15.79 7.31 9.92
N LYS A 217 15.01 6.23 9.75
CA LYS A 217 13.97 5.81 10.70
C LYS A 217 14.38 4.61 11.58
N LEU A 218 15.64 4.18 11.56
CA LEU A 218 16.13 3.00 12.26
C LEU A 218 15.65 2.92 13.72
N ASP A 219 15.83 4.02 14.46
CA ASP A 219 15.53 4.10 15.90
C ASP A 219 14.02 4.04 16.22
N VAL A 220 13.17 4.26 15.23
CA VAL A 220 11.71 4.21 15.35
C VAL A 220 11.15 2.93 14.73
N ALA A 221 11.61 2.59 13.53
CA ALA A 221 11.05 1.49 12.75
C ALA A 221 11.38 0.12 13.37
N VAL A 222 12.64 -0.13 13.75
CA VAL A 222 13.02 -1.45 14.29
C VAL A 222 12.28 -1.76 15.59
N PRO A 223 12.21 -0.90 16.63
CA PRO A 223 11.41 -1.20 17.82
C PRO A 223 9.93 -1.43 17.55
N ALA A 224 9.32 -0.66 16.65
CA ALA A 224 7.93 -0.82 16.26
C ALA A 224 7.70 -2.15 15.52
N ASN A 225 8.59 -2.49 14.58
CA ASN A 225 8.50 -3.69 13.76
C ASN A 225 8.81 -4.97 14.57
N MET A 226 9.58 -4.86 15.65
CA MET A 226 9.71 -5.93 16.63
C MET A 226 8.40 -6.27 17.35
N LYS A 227 7.37 -5.41 17.24
CA LYS A 227 6.00 -5.62 17.71
C LYS A 227 5.00 -5.65 16.53
N CYS A 228 5.43 -6.05 15.35
CA CYS A 228 4.63 -6.11 14.11
C CYS A 228 3.93 -4.78 13.74
N GLY A 229 4.55 -3.64 14.05
CA GLY A 229 3.98 -2.32 13.79
C GLY A 229 2.84 -1.93 14.72
N GLN A 230 2.67 -2.61 15.86
CA GLN A 230 1.67 -2.20 16.85
C GLN A 230 2.01 -0.81 17.40
N PRO A 231 1.12 0.18 17.26
CA PRO A 231 1.38 1.52 17.78
C PRO A 231 1.49 1.50 19.31
N GLU A 232 2.44 2.24 19.85
CA GLU A 232 2.42 2.60 21.28
C GLU A 232 1.22 3.51 21.57
N ALA A 233 0.71 3.50 22.80
CA ALA A 233 -0.43 4.31 23.17
C ALA A 233 -0.23 5.80 22.81
N GLY A 234 -1.04 6.32 21.91
CA GLY A 234 -0.97 7.71 21.42
C GLY A 234 -0.30 7.90 20.04
N ILE A 235 0.29 6.87 19.46
CA ILE A 235 0.78 6.90 18.06
C ILE A 235 -0.25 6.17 17.21
N GLY A 236 -1.09 6.91 16.51
CA GLY A 236 -2.10 6.38 15.58
C GLY A 236 -1.95 6.99 14.21
N MET A 237 -2.61 6.40 13.21
CA MET A 237 -2.88 7.11 11.96
C MET A 237 -3.61 8.41 12.28
N THR A 238 -3.42 9.46 11.44
CA THR A 238 -4.29 10.65 11.51
C THR A 238 -5.73 10.21 11.64
N ALA A 239 -6.47 10.82 12.58
CA ALA A 239 -7.86 10.46 12.84
C ALA A 239 -8.64 10.39 11.53
N GLU A 240 -9.48 9.37 11.41
CA GLU A 240 -10.40 9.29 10.28
C GLU A 240 -11.51 10.32 10.48
N PRO A 241 -11.98 10.97 9.41
CA PRO A 241 -13.16 11.82 9.52
C PRO A 241 -14.32 11.00 10.09
N ASN A 242 -15.02 11.54 11.08
CA ASN A 242 -16.10 10.84 11.80
C ASN A 242 -17.45 11.58 11.71
N TRP A 243 -17.55 12.56 10.83
CA TRP A 243 -18.75 13.38 10.65
C TRP A 243 -19.85 12.71 9.80
N ALA A 244 -19.49 11.61 9.08
CA ALA A 244 -20.40 10.74 8.35
C ALA A 244 -19.76 9.36 8.17
N VAL A 245 -20.53 8.41 7.64
CA VAL A 245 -19.97 7.12 7.17
C VAL A 245 -19.25 7.36 5.85
N LEU A 246 -17.93 7.45 5.90
CA LEU A 246 -17.07 7.72 4.76
C LEU A 246 -16.28 6.48 4.37
N ARG A 247 -16.04 6.34 3.07
CA ARG A 247 -15.18 5.30 2.51
C ARG A 247 -13.91 5.95 1.93
N TYR A 248 -12.75 5.42 2.29
CA TYR A 248 -11.50 5.85 1.65
C TYR A 248 -11.30 5.05 0.37
N SER A 249 -11.05 5.72 -0.75
CA SER A 249 -10.80 5.09 -2.04
C SER A 249 -9.30 4.88 -2.30
N PHE A 250 -8.96 3.96 -3.19
CA PHE A 250 -7.57 3.76 -3.65
C PHE A 250 -6.99 5.01 -4.33
N ALA A 251 -7.85 5.88 -4.87
CA ALA A 251 -7.45 7.19 -5.40
C ALA A 251 -6.94 8.18 -4.31
N GLY A 252 -7.01 7.81 -3.02
CA GLY A 252 -6.48 8.63 -1.93
C GLY A 252 -7.44 9.70 -1.42
N ILE A 253 -8.73 9.55 -1.66
CA ILE A 253 -9.77 10.49 -1.24
C ILE A 253 -10.86 9.82 -0.42
N TRP A 254 -11.52 10.60 0.41
CA TRP A 254 -12.74 10.17 1.10
C TRP A 254 -13.95 10.30 0.17
N GLU A 255 -14.84 9.34 0.22
CA GLU A 255 -16.09 9.33 -0.51
C GLU A 255 -17.28 9.15 0.43
N ILE A 256 -18.40 9.78 0.08
CA ILE A 256 -19.70 9.60 0.71
C ILE A 256 -20.69 9.10 -0.36
N ASP A 257 -21.56 8.18 0.00
CA ASP A 257 -22.65 7.76 -0.89
C ASP A 257 -23.84 8.75 -0.86
N PRO A 258 -24.79 8.67 -1.81
CA PRO A 258 -25.93 9.57 -1.86
C PRO A 258 -26.78 9.56 -0.59
N LEU A 259 -27.05 8.39 -0.01
CA LEU A 259 -27.83 8.26 1.22
C LEU A 259 -27.14 8.95 2.40
N GLY A 260 -25.84 8.66 2.59
CA GLY A 260 -25.04 9.28 3.64
C GLY A 260 -24.99 10.80 3.50
N LEU A 261 -24.88 11.33 2.26
CA LEU A 261 -24.95 12.77 2.03
C LEU A 261 -26.33 13.34 2.37
N GLU A 262 -27.43 12.69 1.97
CA GLU A 262 -28.78 13.16 2.29
C GLU A 262 -29.01 13.25 3.80
N GLU A 263 -28.55 12.25 4.55
CA GLU A 263 -28.66 12.22 6.03
C GLU A 263 -27.85 13.35 6.69
N HIS A 264 -26.72 13.75 6.11
CA HIS A 264 -25.80 14.74 6.69
C HIS A 264 -25.86 16.11 6.02
N ALA A 265 -26.69 16.30 5.00
CA ALA A 265 -26.76 17.55 4.21
C ALA A 265 -26.88 18.84 5.03
N PRO A 266 -27.63 18.91 6.15
CA PRO A 266 -27.71 20.12 6.96
C PRO A 266 -26.39 20.48 7.68
N ALA A 267 -25.52 19.51 7.93
CA ALA A 267 -24.28 19.68 8.68
C ALA A 267 -23.06 19.95 7.80
N VAL A 268 -23.14 19.69 6.49
CA VAL A 268 -22.05 19.82 5.55
C VAL A 268 -22.25 20.99 4.59
N GLN A 269 -21.20 21.41 3.89
CA GLN A 269 -21.26 22.29 2.75
C GLN A 269 -21.23 21.46 1.47
N ILE A 270 -22.21 21.58 0.62
CA ILE A 270 -22.24 20.89 -0.67
C ILE A 270 -21.72 21.85 -1.74
N VAL A 271 -20.64 21.47 -2.42
CA VAL A 271 -20.01 22.28 -3.47
C VAL A 271 -20.15 21.55 -4.81
N ASP A 272 -21.01 22.07 -5.67
CA ASP A 272 -21.16 21.55 -7.03
C ASP A 272 -20.12 22.19 -7.95
N VAL A 273 -19.24 21.38 -8.51
CA VAL A 273 -18.11 21.84 -9.34
C VAL A 273 -18.38 21.69 -10.84
N ARG A 274 -19.65 21.56 -11.21
CA ARG A 274 -20.08 21.54 -12.62
C ARG A 274 -20.14 22.95 -13.19
N GLU A 275 -20.37 23.03 -14.50
CA GLU A 275 -20.63 24.29 -15.17
C GLU A 275 -22.08 24.79 -14.87
N PRO A 276 -22.36 26.12 -14.96
CA PRO A 276 -23.68 26.68 -14.67
C PRO A 276 -24.82 26.04 -15.47
N GLU A 277 -24.57 25.67 -16.72
CA GLU A 277 -25.53 24.99 -17.60
C GLU A 277 -25.87 23.58 -17.14
N GLU A 278 -24.92 22.90 -16.53
CA GLU A 278 -25.14 21.56 -15.95
C GLU A 278 -25.93 21.66 -14.63
N PHE A 279 -25.64 22.68 -13.82
CA PHE A 279 -26.27 22.90 -12.53
C PHE A 279 -27.78 23.18 -12.66
N THR A 280 -28.17 23.94 -13.66
CA THR A 280 -29.59 24.25 -13.99
C THR A 280 -30.19 23.28 -15.03
N GLY A 281 -29.40 22.37 -15.56
CA GLY A 281 -29.76 21.42 -16.59
C GLY A 281 -30.59 20.22 -16.11
N PRO A 282 -30.80 19.20 -16.96
CA PRO A 282 -31.74 18.09 -16.70
C PRO A 282 -31.48 17.30 -15.41
N LEU A 283 -30.23 17.22 -14.95
CA LEU A 283 -29.92 16.51 -13.70
C LEU A 283 -30.30 17.33 -12.46
N GLY A 284 -30.55 18.64 -12.61
CA GLY A 284 -30.72 19.52 -11.47
C GLY A 284 -29.48 19.58 -10.57
N HIS A 285 -29.67 19.99 -9.32
CA HIS A 285 -28.62 20.03 -8.31
C HIS A 285 -29.18 19.65 -6.93
N ILE A 286 -28.29 19.30 -6.01
CA ILE A 286 -28.67 18.99 -4.62
C ILE A 286 -29.06 20.25 -3.92
N ARG A 287 -30.15 20.22 -3.15
CA ARG A 287 -30.67 21.38 -2.40
C ARG A 287 -29.60 21.98 -1.50
N GLY A 288 -29.44 23.30 -1.62
CA GLY A 288 -28.44 24.04 -0.83
C GLY A 288 -26.99 23.91 -1.34
N ALA A 289 -26.76 23.26 -2.48
CA ALA A 289 -25.44 23.22 -3.10
C ALA A 289 -25.01 24.62 -3.59
N VAL A 290 -23.74 24.94 -3.31
CA VAL A 290 -23.11 26.17 -3.83
C VAL A 290 -22.37 25.79 -5.12
N LEU A 291 -22.66 26.49 -6.20
CA LEU A 291 -22.00 26.33 -7.48
C LEU A 291 -20.65 27.07 -7.49
N ILE A 292 -19.59 26.34 -7.62
CA ILE A 292 -18.22 26.82 -7.88
C ILE A 292 -17.61 25.95 -8.94
N PRO A 293 -17.60 26.34 -10.23
CA PRO A 293 -16.99 25.55 -11.29
C PRO A 293 -15.57 25.11 -10.95
N LEU A 294 -15.18 23.89 -11.35
CA LEU A 294 -13.90 23.33 -10.99
C LEU A 294 -12.71 24.25 -11.33
N GLY A 295 -12.80 24.94 -12.48
CA GLY A 295 -11.78 25.89 -12.93
C GLY A 295 -11.62 27.13 -12.03
N GLU A 296 -12.63 27.46 -11.23
CA GLU A 296 -12.65 28.62 -10.33
C GLU A 296 -12.40 28.20 -8.85
N LEU A 297 -12.42 26.90 -8.55
CA LEU A 297 -12.47 26.41 -7.18
C LEU A 297 -11.25 26.84 -6.36
N ALA A 298 -10.05 26.79 -6.92
CA ALA A 298 -8.83 27.19 -6.22
C ALA A 298 -8.88 28.65 -5.75
N ASP A 299 -9.32 29.54 -6.63
CA ASP A 299 -9.41 30.99 -6.36
C ASP A 299 -10.55 31.35 -5.41
N ARG A 300 -11.61 30.55 -5.42
CA ARG A 300 -12.83 30.79 -4.65
C ARG A 300 -12.95 29.94 -3.38
N ALA A 301 -12.02 29.07 -3.12
CA ALA A 301 -12.05 28.20 -1.93
C ALA A 301 -12.16 29.01 -0.60
N ALA A 302 -11.60 30.22 -0.54
CA ALA A 302 -11.69 31.10 0.63
C ALA A 302 -13.13 31.54 0.97
N GLN A 303 -14.12 31.38 0.08
CA GLN A 303 -15.53 31.65 0.32
C GLN A 303 -16.24 30.56 1.15
N LEU A 304 -15.61 29.37 1.26
CA LEU A 304 -16.15 28.24 1.98
C LEU A 304 -15.81 28.32 3.47
N ALA A 305 -16.74 27.91 4.31
CA ALA A 305 -16.55 27.88 5.76
C ALA A 305 -15.56 26.76 6.15
N ARG A 306 -14.60 27.06 7.05
CA ARG A 306 -13.54 26.12 7.44
C ARG A 306 -13.92 25.21 8.61
N ASP A 307 -15.01 25.50 9.26
CA ASP A 307 -15.54 24.80 10.43
C ASP A 307 -16.61 23.74 10.11
N ARG A 308 -16.90 23.55 8.82
CA ARG A 308 -17.89 22.58 8.34
C ARG A 308 -17.26 21.66 7.29
N PRO A 309 -17.58 20.35 7.32
CA PRO A 309 -17.17 19.42 6.30
C PRO A 309 -17.68 19.83 4.91
N ILE A 310 -16.93 19.48 3.87
CA ILE A 310 -17.28 19.78 2.48
C ILE A 310 -17.53 18.48 1.72
N VAL A 311 -18.63 18.43 0.99
CA VAL A 311 -18.87 17.38 0.00
C VAL A 311 -18.85 18.00 -1.39
N ALA A 312 -17.86 17.61 -2.19
CA ALA A 312 -17.74 18.01 -3.58
C ALA A 312 -18.63 17.13 -4.46
N VAL A 313 -19.34 17.77 -5.39
CA VAL A 313 -20.32 17.12 -6.28
C VAL A 313 -20.00 17.47 -7.72
N CYS A 314 -20.07 16.49 -8.62
CA CYS A 314 -20.11 16.76 -10.06
C CYS A 314 -21.07 15.80 -10.77
N ARG A 315 -20.97 15.68 -12.10
CA ARG A 315 -21.87 14.80 -12.85
C ARG A 315 -21.72 13.33 -12.49
N ALA A 316 -20.48 12.80 -12.44
CA ALA A 316 -20.21 11.37 -12.32
C ALA A 316 -19.14 11.01 -11.26
N GLY A 317 -18.66 11.97 -10.45
CA GLY A 317 -17.68 11.75 -9.39
C GLY A 317 -16.23 12.14 -9.73
N SER A 318 -15.82 12.23 -11.01
CA SER A 318 -14.40 12.43 -11.36
C SER A 318 -13.91 13.87 -11.15
N ARG A 319 -14.67 14.89 -11.56
CA ARG A 319 -14.33 16.30 -11.31
C ARG A 319 -14.37 16.64 -9.82
N SER A 320 -15.34 16.10 -9.11
CA SER A 320 -15.47 16.28 -7.66
C SER A 320 -14.37 15.55 -6.89
N ALA A 321 -13.87 14.42 -7.39
CA ALA A 321 -12.66 13.80 -6.87
C ALA A 321 -11.43 14.73 -6.96
N GLN A 322 -11.22 15.36 -8.11
CA GLN A 322 -10.19 16.39 -8.27
C GLN A 322 -10.42 17.60 -7.35
N ALA A 323 -11.68 18.03 -7.20
CA ALA A 323 -12.03 19.11 -6.28
C ALA A 323 -11.66 18.81 -4.83
N THR A 324 -11.77 17.56 -4.37
CA THR A 324 -11.34 17.20 -3.01
C THR A 324 -9.84 17.39 -2.80
N VAL A 325 -9.03 17.14 -3.82
CA VAL A 325 -7.58 17.37 -3.76
C VAL A 325 -7.28 18.87 -3.67
N ILE A 326 -7.89 19.68 -4.53
CA ILE A 326 -7.73 21.14 -4.53
C ILE A 326 -8.13 21.74 -3.17
N LEU A 327 -9.25 21.30 -2.60
CA LEU A 327 -9.72 21.80 -1.30
C LEU A 327 -8.77 21.38 -0.15
N ARG A 328 -8.23 20.16 -0.18
CA ARG A 328 -7.25 19.71 0.81
C ARG A 328 -5.94 20.50 0.72
N GLU A 329 -5.46 20.79 -0.48
CA GLU A 329 -4.31 21.67 -0.70
C GLU A 329 -4.57 23.11 -0.23
N ALA A 330 -5.81 23.58 -0.32
CA ALA A 330 -6.24 24.85 0.25
C ALA A 330 -6.44 24.82 1.79
N GLY A 331 -6.15 23.68 2.45
CA GLY A 331 -6.12 23.51 3.90
C GLY A 331 -7.46 23.13 4.54
N PHE A 332 -8.42 22.59 3.78
CA PHE A 332 -9.64 21.99 4.34
C PHE A 332 -9.37 20.55 4.77
N GLY A 333 -9.65 20.22 6.04
CA GLY A 333 -9.39 18.88 6.62
C GLY A 333 -10.47 17.85 6.26
N ASP A 334 -11.74 18.24 6.36
CA ASP A 334 -12.90 17.38 6.21
C ASP A 334 -13.54 17.56 4.84
N VAL A 335 -13.03 16.83 3.84
CA VAL A 335 -13.52 16.89 2.46
C VAL A 335 -13.80 15.50 1.93
N ALA A 336 -14.98 15.31 1.33
CA ALA A 336 -15.36 14.07 0.66
C ALA A 336 -15.90 14.32 -0.75
N ASN A 337 -15.77 13.30 -1.61
CA ASN A 337 -16.36 13.22 -2.94
C ASN A 337 -17.72 12.54 -2.87
N LEU A 338 -18.75 13.06 -3.53
CA LEU A 338 -20.00 12.31 -3.74
C LEU A 338 -19.74 11.19 -4.75
N SER A 339 -19.75 9.95 -4.29
CA SER A 339 -19.52 8.76 -5.09
C SER A 339 -20.59 8.64 -6.20
N GLY A 340 -20.14 8.57 -7.46
CA GLY A 340 -21.02 8.52 -8.62
C GLY A 340 -21.72 9.83 -9.00
N GLY A 341 -21.57 10.89 -8.20
CA GLY A 341 -22.07 12.24 -8.48
C GLY A 341 -23.57 12.32 -8.69
N MET A 342 -24.01 13.34 -9.43
CA MET A 342 -25.44 13.59 -9.72
C MET A 342 -26.12 12.46 -10.50
N LEU A 343 -25.36 11.68 -11.27
CA LEU A 343 -25.93 10.52 -11.97
C LEU A 343 -26.43 9.48 -10.99
N ARG A 344 -25.61 9.13 -9.99
CA ARG A 344 -25.96 8.16 -8.95
C ARG A 344 -27.03 8.72 -8.02
N TRP A 345 -26.92 10.00 -7.62
CA TRP A 345 -27.92 10.72 -6.83
C TRP A 345 -29.32 10.59 -7.44
N ARG A 346 -29.45 10.86 -8.75
CA ARG A 346 -30.72 10.74 -9.48
C ARG A 346 -31.18 9.29 -9.64
N ALA A 347 -30.27 8.37 -9.95
CA ALA A 347 -30.62 6.96 -10.15
C ALA A 347 -31.15 6.31 -8.86
N GLU A 348 -30.70 6.75 -7.68
CA GLU A 348 -31.18 6.30 -6.38
C GLU A 348 -32.45 7.03 -5.91
N GLY A 349 -32.96 8.02 -6.70
CA GLY A 349 -34.24 8.68 -6.44
C GLY A 349 -34.18 9.85 -5.46
N HIS A 350 -33.01 10.38 -5.14
CA HIS A 350 -32.86 11.52 -4.24
C HIS A 350 -33.35 12.82 -4.86
N VAL A 351 -33.88 13.72 -4.00
CA VAL A 351 -34.51 14.98 -4.41
C VAL A 351 -33.47 15.95 -5.00
N VAL A 352 -33.88 16.65 -6.05
CA VAL A 352 -33.08 17.73 -6.70
C VAL A 352 -33.89 18.99 -6.85
N GLU A 353 -33.19 20.13 -6.97
CA GLU A 353 -33.72 21.41 -7.38
C GLU A 353 -33.32 21.71 -8.83
N GLY A 354 -34.15 22.42 -9.60
CA GLY A 354 -33.84 22.95 -10.94
C GLY A 354 -33.75 21.90 -12.07
N GLY A 355 -34.06 20.64 -11.85
CA GLY A 355 -34.05 19.63 -12.91
C GLY A 355 -35.34 19.59 -13.76
N SER A 356 -35.22 19.23 -15.04
CA SER A 356 -36.40 18.84 -15.83
C SER A 356 -36.87 17.45 -15.43
N VAL A 357 -38.15 17.29 -15.26
CA VAL A 357 -38.82 16.00 -15.02
C VAL A 357 -38.77 15.16 -16.27
#